data_d2218192a3e6ecf7b13eebc749992d0b
#
_entry.id   d2218192a3e6ecf7b13eebc749992d0b
#
_cell.length_a   1.000
_cell.length_b   1.000
_cell.length_c   1.000
_cell.angle_alpha   90.00
_cell.angle_beta   90.00
_cell.angle_gamma   90.00
#
_symmetry.space_group_name_H-M   'P 1'
#
loop_
_entity.id
_entity.type
_entity.pdbx_description
1 polymer ?
#
loop_
_entity_poly.entity_id
_entity_poly.type
_entity_poly.pdbx_seq_one_letter_code
_entity_poly.pdbx_strand_id
1 'polypeptide(L)'
;MTPLLKGHPVSLAVLDYGLFRVNSNGRVIGICGYLVRTSADEHVLIDTGFPGKYTEDFHAASDEDRLYEFGEVLVCGPENLPAAQLARCDVAPESINLVIQTHTHIDHIGGIADFMQAPMLISAIERALPRPLYWGDVHPVDWPDRRYIQLEEDCDIGPDFSVMLVPGHAPGQLAMLLRLPETGPVLLTSDAISRPAEIDEKFAGSMDEAAAIKSAARLMALAEAENAFIIYGHDPQQWDEIKKAPHTYI
;
A
#
# COMPACT_ATOMS: atom_id res chain seq x y z
N MET A 1 21.79 4.15 -0.79
CA MET A 1 21.07 5.30 -0.12
C MET A 1 21.49 5.35 1.33
N THR A 2 21.55 6.54 1.97
CA THR A 2 21.70 6.60 3.44
C THR A 2 20.41 6.07 4.07
N PRO A 3 20.49 5.23 5.13
CA PRO A 3 19.29 4.73 5.81
C PRO A 3 18.35 5.86 6.21
N LEU A 4 17.07 5.69 5.94
CA LEU A 4 16.02 6.67 6.28
C LEU A 4 15.53 6.49 7.72
N LEU A 5 15.61 5.24 8.23
CA LEU A 5 15.19 4.84 9.56
C LEU A 5 16.42 4.42 10.38
N LYS A 6 16.35 4.67 11.68
CA LYS A 6 17.41 4.32 12.64
C LYS A 6 17.14 2.98 13.32
N GLY A 7 15.85 2.72 13.60
CA GLY A 7 15.41 1.50 14.27
C GLY A 7 15.02 0.40 13.28
N HIS A 8 15.01 -0.85 13.76
CA HIS A 8 14.42 -1.98 13.06
C HIS A 8 12.90 -2.06 13.36
N PRO A 9 12.06 -2.66 12.48
CA PRO A 9 10.64 -2.87 12.75
C PRO A 9 10.41 -3.67 14.03
N VAL A 10 9.50 -3.21 14.89
CA VAL A 10 9.09 -3.92 16.12
C VAL A 10 7.61 -4.29 16.11
N SER A 11 6.79 -3.60 15.30
CA SER A 11 5.41 -3.99 15.08
C SER A 11 4.90 -3.53 13.73
N LEU A 12 3.89 -4.25 13.23
CA LEU A 12 3.15 -3.98 12.00
C LEU A 12 1.65 -4.08 12.29
N ALA A 13 0.90 -3.02 12.02
CA ALA A 13 -0.57 -3.04 12.00
C ALA A 13 -1.07 -2.95 10.56
N VAL A 14 -2.10 -3.74 10.22
CA VAL A 14 -2.87 -3.59 8.99
C VAL A 14 -4.00 -2.60 9.26
N LEU A 15 -4.07 -1.53 8.48
CA LEU A 15 -5.07 -0.48 8.57
C LEU A 15 -6.22 -0.79 7.61
N ASP A 16 -7.47 -0.64 8.09
CA ASP A 16 -8.67 -0.97 7.33
C ASP A 16 -9.23 0.32 6.68
N TYR A 17 -9.03 0.46 5.37
CA TYR A 17 -9.50 1.59 4.59
C TYR A 17 -10.82 1.33 3.88
N GLY A 18 -11.47 0.20 4.14
CA GLY A 18 -12.80 -0.12 3.65
C GLY A 18 -12.86 -1.33 2.71
N LEU A 19 -13.98 -1.44 2.00
CA LEU A 19 -14.26 -2.57 1.12
C LEU A 19 -14.66 -2.08 -0.27
N PHE A 20 -14.19 -2.81 -1.29
CA PHE A 20 -14.49 -2.55 -2.69
C PHE A 20 -14.92 -3.84 -3.39
N ARG A 21 -15.93 -3.75 -4.28
CA ARG A 21 -16.38 -4.85 -5.12
C ARG A 21 -15.88 -4.67 -6.55
N VAL A 22 -15.09 -5.60 -7.04
CA VAL A 22 -14.55 -5.59 -8.40
C VAL A 22 -15.61 -6.01 -9.42
N ASN A 23 -15.85 -5.20 -10.46
CA ASN A 23 -16.88 -5.49 -11.47
C ASN A 23 -16.60 -6.76 -12.28
N SER A 24 -15.36 -7.03 -12.65
CA SER A 24 -15.00 -8.10 -13.58
C SER A 24 -15.33 -9.51 -13.06
N ASN A 25 -15.41 -9.68 -11.74
CA ASN A 25 -15.59 -11.01 -11.13
C ASN A 25 -16.41 -11.00 -9.84
N GLY A 26 -16.91 -9.84 -9.40
CA GLY A 26 -17.75 -9.69 -8.20
C GLY A 26 -17.01 -9.88 -6.88
N ARG A 27 -15.67 -9.99 -6.87
CA ARG A 27 -14.90 -10.13 -5.63
C ARG A 27 -15.07 -8.90 -4.75
N VAL A 28 -15.24 -9.14 -3.46
CA VAL A 28 -15.14 -8.10 -2.43
C VAL A 28 -13.73 -8.14 -1.86
N ILE A 29 -13.03 -7.04 -1.96
CA ILE A 29 -11.65 -6.90 -1.50
C ILE A 29 -11.56 -5.87 -0.39
N GLY A 30 -10.65 -6.09 0.56
CA GLY A 30 -10.28 -5.08 1.55
C GLY A 30 -9.30 -4.09 0.96
N ILE A 31 -9.51 -2.81 1.27
CA ILE A 31 -8.55 -1.76 0.96
C ILE A 31 -7.74 -1.52 2.22
N CYS A 32 -6.42 -1.57 2.10
CA CYS A 32 -5.55 -1.52 3.27
C CYS A 32 -4.33 -0.61 3.07
N GLY A 33 -3.79 -0.20 4.19
CA GLY A 33 -2.45 0.30 4.34
C GLY A 33 -1.80 -0.30 5.57
N TYR A 34 -0.61 0.16 5.92
CA TYR A 34 0.12 -0.41 7.03
C TYR A 34 0.78 0.66 7.87
N LEU A 35 0.82 0.41 9.18
CA LEU A 35 1.62 1.18 10.13
C LEU A 35 2.74 0.30 10.66
N VAL A 36 3.98 0.72 10.44
CA VAL A 36 5.17 0.09 11.02
C VAL A 36 5.74 0.99 12.10
N ARG A 37 6.00 0.43 13.28
CA ARG A 37 6.75 1.09 14.35
C ARG A 37 8.14 0.49 14.43
N THR A 38 9.15 1.34 14.60
CA THR A 38 10.53 0.89 14.77
C THR A 38 10.98 0.93 16.23
N SER A 39 12.10 0.26 16.53
CA SER A 39 12.75 0.28 17.85
C SER A 39 13.30 1.66 18.26
N ALA A 40 13.37 2.60 17.33
CA ALA A 40 13.73 3.99 17.56
C ALA A 40 12.50 4.91 17.70
N ASP A 41 11.30 4.32 17.89
CA ASP A 41 10.01 5.02 17.98
C ASP A 41 9.65 5.85 16.73
N GLU A 42 10.12 5.41 15.56
CA GLU A 42 9.76 5.98 14.27
C GLU A 42 8.49 5.29 13.75
N HIS A 43 7.57 6.06 13.17
CA HIS A 43 6.34 5.57 12.57
C HIS A 43 6.39 5.71 11.05
N VAL A 44 6.19 4.60 10.35
CA VAL A 44 6.11 4.54 8.89
C VAL A 44 4.70 4.18 8.49
N LEU A 45 4.07 5.06 7.72
CA LEU A 45 2.76 4.81 7.11
C LEU A 45 2.97 4.32 5.67
N ILE A 46 2.37 3.20 5.31
CA ILE A 46 2.42 2.63 3.96
C ILE A 46 1.02 2.71 3.38
N ASP A 47 0.87 3.44 2.28
CA ASP A 47 -0.37 3.78 1.60
C ASP A 47 -1.39 4.56 2.44
N THR A 48 -2.34 5.23 1.78
CA THR A 48 -3.23 6.20 2.41
C THR A 48 -4.70 6.07 2.01
N GLY A 49 -5.09 4.94 1.41
CA GLY A 49 -6.49 4.65 1.09
C GLY A 49 -7.11 5.53 0.03
N PHE A 50 -8.44 5.57 0.01
CA PHE A 50 -9.22 6.43 -0.87
C PHE A 50 -9.16 7.92 -0.47
N PRO A 51 -9.37 8.86 -1.42
CA PRO A 51 -9.58 10.27 -1.10
C PRO A 51 -10.72 10.50 -0.10
N GLY A 52 -10.57 11.48 0.80
CA GLY A 52 -11.53 11.76 1.87
C GLY A 52 -12.97 11.98 1.38
N LYS A 53 -13.18 12.48 0.15
CA LYS A 53 -14.52 12.67 -0.45
C LYS A 53 -15.34 11.37 -0.53
N TYR A 54 -14.68 10.20 -0.58
CA TYR A 54 -15.37 8.90 -0.56
C TYR A 54 -16.05 8.60 0.78
N THR A 55 -15.61 9.22 1.86
CA THR A 55 -16.26 9.07 3.17
C THR A 55 -17.51 9.94 3.34
N GLU A 56 -17.69 10.93 2.47
CA GLU A 56 -18.87 11.83 2.47
C GLU A 56 -19.99 11.28 1.58
N ASP A 57 -19.67 10.98 0.32
CA ASP A 57 -20.57 10.35 -0.64
C ASP A 57 -19.75 9.55 -1.67
N PHE A 58 -19.56 8.26 -1.38
CA PHE A 58 -18.76 7.41 -2.26
C PHE A 58 -19.39 7.15 -3.63
N HIS A 59 -20.73 7.29 -3.78
CA HIS A 59 -21.36 7.19 -5.09
C HIS A 59 -21.05 8.41 -5.95
N ALA A 60 -21.21 9.61 -5.41
CA ALA A 60 -20.87 10.84 -6.12
C ALA A 60 -19.37 10.92 -6.42
N ALA A 61 -18.50 10.53 -5.47
CA ALA A 61 -17.07 10.47 -5.68
C ALA A 61 -16.67 9.45 -6.76
N SER A 62 -17.32 8.28 -6.77
CA SER A 62 -17.09 7.24 -7.78
C SER A 62 -17.52 7.70 -9.18
N ASP A 63 -18.62 8.44 -9.30
CA ASP A 63 -19.06 9.00 -10.57
C ASP A 63 -18.10 10.07 -11.08
N GLU A 64 -17.63 10.96 -10.20
CA GLU A 64 -16.65 12.00 -10.53
C GLU A 64 -15.32 11.40 -11.02
N ASP A 65 -14.81 10.38 -10.32
CA ASP A 65 -13.54 9.75 -10.62
C ASP A 65 -13.65 8.59 -11.61
N ARG A 66 -14.85 8.26 -12.08
CA ARG A 66 -15.16 7.12 -12.95
C ARG A 66 -14.72 5.77 -12.34
N LEU A 67 -14.69 5.67 -11.02
CA LEU A 67 -14.32 4.44 -10.31
C LEU A 67 -15.35 3.32 -10.55
N TYR A 68 -16.61 3.68 -10.84
CA TYR A 68 -17.68 2.74 -11.19
C TYR A 68 -17.35 1.84 -12.40
N GLU A 69 -16.38 2.25 -13.25
CA GLU A 69 -15.93 1.43 -14.38
C GLU A 69 -15.18 0.17 -13.90
N PHE A 70 -14.56 0.22 -12.72
CA PHE A 70 -13.77 -0.87 -12.14
C PHE A 70 -14.52 -1.63 -11.07
N GLY A 71 -15.37 -0.94 -10.32
CA GLY A 71 -16.11 -1.55 -9.23
C GLY A 71 -16.97 -0.58 -8.44
N GLU A 72 -17.35 -1.04 -7.26
CA GLU A 72 -18.23 -0.33 -6.34
C GLU A 72 -17.58 -0.28 -4.95
N VAL A 73 -17.48 0.93 -4.38
CA VAL A 73 -17.11 1.08 -2.96
C VAL A 73 -18.29 0.60 -2.12
N LEU A 74 -18.04 -0.39 -1.26
CA LEU A 74 -19.05 -0.96 -0.37
C LEU A 74 -19.02 -0.35 1.02
N VAL A 75 -17.80 -0.06 1.50
CA VAL A 75 -17.53 0.52 2.81
C VAL A 75 -16.39 1.52 2.68
N CYS A 76 -16.66 2.77 2.99
CA CYS A 76 -15.66 3.81 3.15
C CYS A 76 -16.28 4.93 4.01
N GLY A 77 -16.15 4.81 5.34
CA GLY A 77 -16.63 5.80 6.29
C GLY A 77 -15.49 6.62 6.89
N PRO A 78 -15.78 7.63 7.73
CA PRO A 78 -14.76 8.40 8.44
C PRO A 78 -13.80 7.53 9.25
N GLU A 79 -14.25 6.39 9.76
CA GLU A 79 -13.45 5.40 10.49
C GLU A 79 -12.40 4.70 9.62
N ASN A 80 -12.56 4.70 8.30
CA ASN A 80 -11.64 4.12 7.33
C ASN A 80 -10.56 5.10 6.85
N LEU A 81 -10.63 6.38 7.25
CA LEU A 81 -9.58 7.34 6.95
C LEU A 81 -8.27 6.97 7.67
N PRO A 82 -7.09 7.22 7.07
CA PRO A 82 -5.80 6.91 7.68
C PRO A 82 -5.65 7.47 9.09
N ALA A 83 -6.05 8.72 9.34
CA ALA A 83 -5.98 9.33 10.67
C ALA A 83 -6.83 8.59 11.73
N ALA A 84 -8.03 8.11 11.35
CA ALA A 84 -8.87 7.32 12.25
C ALA A 84 -8.28 5.94 12.53
N GLN A 85 -7.68 5.30 11.53
CA GLN A 85 -7.01 4.02 11.70
C GLN A 85 -5.73 4.14 12.54
N LEU A 86 -4.95 5.22 12.38
CA LEU A 86 -3.80 5.52 13.21
C LEU A 86 -4.20 5.74 14.68
N ALA A 87 -5.31 6.44 14.92
CA ALA A 87 -5.84 6.65 16.27
C ALA A 87 -6.19 5.33 16.99
N ARG A 88 -6.60 4.27 16.26
CA ARG A 88 -6.82 2.93 16.83
C ARG A 88 -5.52 2.27 17.32
N CYS A 89 -4.38 2.73 16.81
CA CYS A 89 -3.04 2.28 17.20
C CYS A 89 -2.37 3.25 18.19
N ASP A 90 -3.11 4.21 18.75
CA ASP A 90 -2.60 5.28 19.63
C ASP A 90 -1.49 6.12 18.97
N VAL A 91 -1.59 6.34 17.64
CA VAL A 91 -0.62 7.11 16.85
C VAL A 91 -1.29 8.35 16.28
N ALA A 92 -0.72 9.53 16.57
CA ALA A 92 -1.18 10.78 15.98
C ALA A 92 -0.63 10.96 14.55
N PRO A 93 -1.41 11.51 13.60
CA PRO A 93 -0.94 11.74 12.23
C PRO A 93 0.38 12.51 12.15
N GLU A 94 0.57 13.48 13.04
CA GLU A 94 1.76 14.34 13.10
C GLU A 94 3.03 13.57 13.53
N SER A 95 2.88 12.40 14.13
CA SER A 95 4.01 11.54 14.55
C SER A 95 4.52 10.63 13.43
N ILE A 96 3.90 10.63 12.25
CA ILE A 96 4.40 9.90 11.08
C ILE A 96 5.73 10.51 10.62
N ASN A 97 6.76 9.67 10.57
CA ASN A 97 8.12 10.08 10.19
C ASN A 97 8.42 9.84 8.71
N LEU A 98 7.75 8.88 8.10
CA LEU A 98 7.90 8.49 6.70
C LEU A 98 6.57 7.97 6.16
N VAL A 99 6.19 8.42 4.97
CA VAL A 99 5.12 7.78 4.18
C VAL A 99 5.79 6.98 3.06
N ILE A 100 5.39 5.73 2.86
CA ILE A 100 5.77 4.94 1.69
C ILE A 100 4.53 4.80 0.81
N GLN A 101 4.65 5.20 -0.44
CA GLN A 101 3.60 5.03 -1.44
C GLN A 101 3.97 3.86 -2.34
N THR A 102 3.20 2.77 -2.29
CA THR A 102 3.51 1.55 -3.04
C THR A 102 3.33 1.76 -4.54
N HIS A 103 2.26 2.44 -4.93
CA HIS A 103 1.93 2.88 -6.28
C HIS A 103 0.81 3.94 -6.20
N THR A 104 0.29 4.40 -7.34
CA THR A 104 -0.56 5.59 -7.34
C THR A 104 -2.00 5.36 -7.80
N HIS A 105 -2.52 4.12 -7.69
CA HIS A 105 -3.95 3.89 -7.84
C HIS A 105 -4.74 4.55 -6.70
N ILE A 106 -6.00 4.89 -6.97
CA ILE A 106 -6.80 5.79 -6.13
C ILE A 106 -7.02 5.27 -4.70
N ASP A 107 -7.07 3.97 -4.53
CA ASP A 107 -7.28 3.30 -3.24
C ASP A 107 -6.00 3.18 -2.38
N HIS A 108 -4.87 3.67 -2.90
CA HIS A 108 -3.59 3.73 -2.20
C HIS A 108 -3.12 5.15 -1.90
N ILE A 109 -3.53 6.13 -2.73
CA ILE A 109 -2.92 7.48 -2.74
C ILE A 109 -3.84 8.58 -2.20
N GLY A 110 -5.07 8.27 -1.80
CA GLY A 110 -6.08 9.29 -1.54
C GLY A 110 -5.75 10.29 -0.44
N GLY A 111 -5.06 9.87 0.61
CA GLY A 111 -4.70 10.70 1.77
C GLY A 111 -3.29 11.28 1.73
N ILE A 112 -2.60 11.32 0.59
CA ILE A 112 -1.19 11.79 0.53
C ILE A 112 -1.00 13.24 0.95
N ALA A 113 -2.04 14.07 0.89
CA ALA A 113 -2.02 15.45 1.33
C ALA A 113 -2.16 15.63 2.85
N ASP A 114 -2.53 14.58 3.59
CA ASP A 114 -2.82 14.65 5.03
C ASP A 114 -1.56 14.52 5.91
N PHE A 115 -0.44 14.08 5.34
CA PHE A 115 0.82 13.78 6.05
C PHE A 115 1.99 14.63 5.54
N MET A 116 1.78 15.92 5.35
CA MET A 116 2.73 16.83 4.72
C MET A 116 4.04 17.02 5.48
N GLN A 117 4.04 16.80 6.80
CA GLN A 117 5.23 16.91 7.66
C GLN A 117 6.24 15.79 7.41
N ALA A 118 5.78 14.60 6.99
CA ALA A 118 6.63 13.46 6.71
C ALA A 118 7.14 13.50 5.25
N PRO A 119 8.38 13.12 4.95
CA PRO A 119 8.79 12.85 3.57
C PRO A 119 8.02 11.64 3.03
N MET A 120 7.87 11.57 1.69
CA MET A 120 7.26 10.43 1.02
C MET A 120 8.29 9.67 0.19
N LEU A 121 8.46 8.38 0.47
CA LEU A 121 9.18 7.44 -0.38
C LEU A 121 8.23 6.90 -1.46
N ILE A 122 8.64 7.01 -2.69
CA ILE A 122 7.88 6.55 -3.87
C ILE A 122 8.87 6.18 -4.97
N SER A 123 8.49 5.31 -5.90
CA SER A 123 9.35 5.04 -7.04
C SER A 123 9.53 6.29 -7.92
N ALA A 124 10.71 6.44 -8.51
CA ALA A 124 11.01 7.55 -9.42
C ALA A 124 10.07 7.55 -10.64
N ILE A 125 9.68 6.35 -11.11
CA ILE A 125 8.80 6.18 -12.26
C ILE A 125 7.40 6.74 -11.97
N GLU A 126 6.79 6.38 -10.84
CA GLU A 126 5.47 6.91 -10.44
C GLU A 126 5.53 8.41 -10.23
N ARG A 127 6.58 8.90 -9.53
CA ARG A 127 6.71 10.34 -9.23
C ARG A 127 6.99 11.19 -10.48
N ALA A 128 7.58 10.63 -11.54
CA ALA A 128 7.85 11.34 -12.79
C ALA A 128 6.57 11.69 -13.58
N LEU A 129 5.45 11.07 -13.27
CA LEU A 129 4.17 11.39 -13.90
C LEU A 129 3.71 12.81 -13.52
N PRO A 130 3.09 13.56 -14.42
CA PRO A 130 2.58 14.90 -14.14
C PRO A 130 1.57 14.94 -12.99
N ARG A 131 0.76 13.89 -12.87
CA ARG A 131 -0.18 13.63 -11.77
C ARG A 131 -0.07 12.15 -11.38
N PRO A 132 -0.46 11.77 -10.17
CA PRO A 132 -0.57 10.36 -9.79
C PRO A 132 -1.30 9.56 -10.84
N LEU A 133 -0.76 8.39 -11.18
CA LEU A 133 -1.38 7.45 -12.08
C LEU A 133 -2.67 6.94 -11.42
N TYR A 134 -3.77 7.02 -12.17
CA TYR A 134 -5.00 6.38 -11.73
C TYR A 134 -5.43 5.38 -12.80
N TRP A 135 -6.16 5.85 -13.82
CA TRP A 135 -6.61 4.99 -14.88
C TRP A 135 -6.93 5.80 -16.14
N GLY A 136 -6.32 5.44 -17.25
CA GLY A 136 -6.52 6.15 -18.52
C GLY A 136 -6.26 7.65 -18.39
N ASP A 137 -7.26 8.46 -18.74
CA ASP A 137 -7.18 9.92 -18.72
C ASP A 137 -7.69 10.55 -17.40
N VAL A 138 -8.09 9.75 -16.43
CA VAL A 138 -8.63 10.22 -15.15
C VAL A 138 -7.49 10.34 -14.14
N HIS A 139 -7.33 11.53 -13.55
CA HIS A 139 -6.29 11.83 -12.58
C HIS A 139 -6.90 12.63 -11.41
N PRO A 140 -7.61 11.98 -10.47
CA PRO A 140 -8.39 12.66 -9.43
C PRO A 140 -7.54 13.30 -8.34
N VAL A 141 -6.27 12.93 -8.22
CA VAL A 141 -5.35 13.40 -7.18
C VAL A 141 -4.21 14.21 -7.80
N ASP A 142 -3.79 15.27 -7.14
CA ASP A 142 -2.62 16.06 -7.50
C ASP A 142 -1.41 15.70 -6.62
N TRP A 143 -0.20 15.91 -7.15
CA TRP A 143 1.01 15.81 -6.34
C TRP A 143 1.07 16.97 -5.35
N PRO A 144 1.02 16.74 -4.03
CA PRO A 144 1.23 17.81 -3.06
C PRO A 144 2.69 18.31 -3.08
N ASP A 145 2.89 19.58 -2.75
CA ASP A 145 4.22 20.16 -2.60
C ASP A 145 4.86 19.73 -1.27
N ARG A 146 5.59 18.60 -1.33
CA ARG A 146 6.23 17.97 -0.17
C ARG A 146 7.59 17.38 -0.56
N ARG A 147 8.37 16.96 0.44
CA ARG A 147 9.63 16.26 0.21
C ARG A 147 9.37 14.84 -0.30
N TYR A 148 9.83 14.55 -1.52
CA TYR A 148 9.83 13.21 -2.10
C TYR A 148 11.23 12.58 -2.02
N ILE A 149 11.27 11.30 -1.68
CA ILE A 149 12.43 10.42 -1.75
C ILE A 149 12.14 9.44 -2.87
N GLN A 150 12.83 9.58 -3.99
CA GLN A 150 12.56 8.79 -5.18
C GLN A 150 13.44 7.56 -5.20
N LEU A 151 12.80 6.38 -5.32
CA LEU A 151 13.45 5.10 -5.40
C LEU A 151 13.68 4.71 -6.87
N GLU A 152 14.94 4.47 -7.24
CA GLU A 152 15.33 4.02 -8.59
C GLU A 152 15.73 2.54 -8.62
N GLU A 153 16.09 1.97 -7.48
CA GLU A 153 16.50 0.57 -7.28
C GLU A 153 16.09 0.09 -5.90
N ASP A 154 16.13 -1.22 -5.69
CA ASP A 154 15.89 -1.81 -4.37
C ASP A 154 16.82 -1.23 -3.32
N CYS A 155 16.32 -1.02 -2.12
CA CYS A 155 17.15 -0.54 -1.04
C CYS A 155 16.66 -0.97 0.34
N ASP A 156 17.57 -1.05 1.28
CA ASP A 156 17.26 -1.10 2.70
C ASP A 156 17.09 0.33 3.20
N ILE A 157 15.92 0.64 3.72
CA ILE A 157 15.59 1.97 4.25
C ILE A 157 15.92 2.11 5.75
N GLY A 158 16.18 1.00 6.40
CA GLY A 158 16.61 0.86 7.78
C GLY A 158 17.04 -0.57 8.07
N PRO A 159 17.50 -0.88 9.30
CA PRO A 159 17.76 -2.26 9.69
C PRO A 159 16.50 -3.10 9.54
N ASP A 160 16.60 -4.29 8.96
CA ASP A 160 15.49 -5.25 8.80
C ASP A 160 14.26 -4.71 8.03
N PHE A 161 14.43 -3.68 7.21
CA PHE A 161 13.38 -3.09 6.42
C PHE A 161 13.85 -2.77 4.98
N SER A 162 13.47 -3.64 4.04
CA SER A 162 13.80 -3.52 2.61
C SER A 162 12.59 -3.08 1.80
N VAL A 163 12.83 -2.21 0.81
CA VAL A 163 11.84 -1.78 -0.19
C VAL A 163 12.33 -2.19 -1.57
N MET A 164 11.45 -2.80 -2.35
CA MET A 164 11.78 -3.41 -3.64
C MET A 164 10.90 -2.85 -4.76
N LEU A 165 11.50 -2.59 -5.91
CA LEU A 165 10.80 -2.30 -7.16
C LEU A 165 10.29 -3.61 -7.77
N VAL A 166 8.97 -3.67 -7.97
CA VAL A 166 8.26 -4.85 -8.47
C VAL A 166 7.23 -4.44 -9.53
N PRO A 167 7.68 -3.86 -10.66
CA PRO A 167 6.80 -3.33 -11.69
C PRO A 167 5.91 -4.42 -12.29
N GLY A 168 4.76 -3.99 -12.83
CA GLY A 168 3.84 -4.84 -13.55
C GLY A 168 2.39 -4.44 -13.36
N HIS A 169 1.86 -4.52 -12.14
CA HIS A 169 0.54 -3.99 -11.80
C HIS A 169 0.50 -2.47 -12.09
N ALA A 170 1.45 -1.75 -11.55
CA ALA A 170 1.77 -0.37 -11.92
C ALA A 170 3.25 -0.26 -12.30
N PRO A 171 3.65 0.79 -13.08
CA PRO A 171 5.02 0.92 -13.59
C PRO A 171 6.08 1.01 -12.49
N GLY A 172 5.73 1.62 -11.36
CA GLY A 172 6.63 1.83 -10.23
C GLY A 172 6.19 1.13 -8.94
N GLN A 173 5.45 0.03 -9.06
CA GLN A 173 4.98 -0.76 -7.91
C GLN A 173 6.11 -1.10 -6.95
N LEU A 174 5.85 -0.91 -5.64
CA LEU A 174 6.75 -1.30 -4.55
C LEU A 174 6.18 -2.47 -3.75
N ALA A 175 7.09 -3.30 -3.23
CA ALA A 175 6.83 -4.29 -2.19
C ALA A 175 7.84 -4.12 -1.06
N MET A 176 7.56 -4.63 0.14
CA MET A 176 8.41 -4.48 1.30
C MET A 176 8.64 -5.81 2.01
N LEU A 177 9.88 -6.01 2.49
CA LEU A 177 10.22 -7.08 3.41
C LEU A 177 10.60 -6.48 4.76
N LEU A 178 9.90 -6.89 5.80
CA LEU A 178 10.10 -6.49 7.19
C LEU A 178 10.52 -7.73 8.00
N ARG A 179 11.43 -7.58 8.97
CA ARG A 179 11.69 -8.65 9.94
C ARG A 179 11.24 -8.19 11.32
N LEU A 180 10.20 -8.85 11.82
CA LEU A 180 9.60 -8.58 13.13
C LEU A 180 10.15 -9.53 14.20
N PRO A 181 10.22 -9.11 15.47
CA PRO A 181 10.86 -9.90 16.53
C PRO A 181 10.25 -11.29 16.78
N GLU A 182 8.92 -11.41 16.73
CA GLU A 182 8.19 -12.65 17.03
C GLU A 182 7.62 -13.30 15.78
N THR A 183 7.03 -12.50 14.88
CA THR A 183 6.45 -12.99 13.63
C THR A 183 7.52 -13.45 12.64
N GLY A 184 8.72 -12.89 12.72
CA GLY A 184 9.79 -13.12 11.77
C GLY A 184 9.62 -12.28 10.49
N PRO A 185 10.12 -12.76 9.34
CA PRO A 185 10.00 -12.06 8.07
C PRO A 185 8.54 -11.95 7.61
N VAL A 186 8.14 -10.73 7.23
CA VAL A 186 6.82 -10.41 6.65
C VAL A 186 7.04 -9.76 5.30
N LEU A 187 6.47 -10.32 4.25
CA LEU A 187 6.50 -9.77 2.90
C LEU A 187 5.16 -9.10 2.60
N LEU A 188 5.17 -7.77 2.45
CA LEU A 188 4.02 -7.00 1.97
C LEU A 188 4.14 -6.90 0.45
N THR A 189 3.27 -7.60 -0.26
CA THR A 189 3.31 -7.62 -1.73
C THR A 189 2.63 -6.41 -2.36
N SER A 190 1.73 -5.73 -1.63
CA SER A 190 0.82 -4.76 -2.23
C SER A 190 0.22 -5.36 -3.51
N ASP A 191 -0.03 -4.58 -4.54
CA ASP A 191 -0.70 -5.04 -5.76
C ASP A 191 0.23 -5.75 -6.76
N ALA A 192 1.52 -5.90 -6.42
CA ALA A 192 2.39 -6.78 -7.21
C ALA A 192 1.89 -8.24 -7.18
N ILE A 193 1.24 -8.66 -6.08
CA ILE A 193 0.44 -9.89 -5.96
C ILE A 193 -0.76 -9.55 -5.08
N SER A 194 -1.90 -9.24 -5.69
CA SER A 194 -3.11 -8.89 -4.92
C SER A 194 -3.70 -10.13 -4.22
N ARG A 195 -3.54 -11.31 -4.80
CA ARG A 195 -4.00 -12.60 -4.24
C ARG A 195 -3.25 -13.79 -4.86
N PRO A 196 -3.19 -14.95 -4.19
CA PRO A 196 -2.46 -16.13 -4.70
C PRO A 196 -2.89 -16.59 -6.09
N ALA A 197 -4.18 -16.53 -6.41
CA ALA A 197 -4.72 -17.01 -7.69
C ALA A 197 -4.21 -16.23 -8.91
N GLU A 198 -3.71 -15.00 -8.75
CA GLU A 198 -3.15 -14.21 -9.86
C GLU A 198 -1.92 -14.86 -10.49
N ILE A 199 -1.19 -15.67 -9.74
CA ILE A 199 -0.03 -16.41 -10.25
C ILE A 199 -0.46 -17.38 -11.36
N ASP A 200 -1.57 -18.10 -11.16
CA ASP A 200 -2.13 -19.02 -12.16
C ASP A 200 -2.83 -18.26 -13.30
N GLU A 201 -3.45 -17.13 -13.00
CA GLU A 201 -4.10 -16.23 -13.96
C GLU A 201 -3.10 -15.39 -14.77
N LYS A 202 -1.79 -15.52 -14.50
CA LYS A 202 -0.71 -14.80 -15.20
C LYS A 202 -0.82 -13.28 -15.13
N PHE A 203 -1.41 -12.77 -14.05
CA PHE A 203 -1.57 -11.32 -13.81
C PHE A 203 -2.34 -10.60 -14.91
N ALA A 204 -3.32 -11.28 -15.52
CA ALA A 204 -4.15 -10.71 -16.57
C ALA A 204 -4.81 -9.40 -16.10
N GLY A 205 -4.65 -8.34 -16.88
CA GLY A 205 -5.15 -7.01 -16.57
C GLY A 205 -4.14 -6.08 -15.87
N SER A 206 -2.94 -6.57 -15.54
CA SER A 206 -1.85 -5.69 -15.12
C SER A 206 -1.39 -4.78 -16.25
N MET A 207 -0.82 -3.62 -15.94
CA MET A 207 -0.35 -2.66 -16.95
C MET A 207 0.79 -3.26 -17.80
N ASP A 208 1.62 -4.13 -17.20
CA ASP A 208 2.63 -4.97 -17.88
C ASP A 208 2.61 -6.37 -17.29
N GLU A 209 1.87 -7.28 -17.92
CA GLU A 209 1.72 -8.67 -17.44
C GLU A 209 3.07 -9.41 -17.40
N ALA A 210 3.96 -9.16 -18.37
CA ALA A 210 5.26 -9.82 -18.40
C ALA A 210 6.18 -9.36 -17.26
N ALA A 211 6.14 -8.09 -16.91
CA ALA A 211 6.82 -7.56 -15.73
C ALA A 211 6.19 -8.07 -14.45
N ALA A 212 4.86 -8.11 -14.34
CA ALA A 212 4.14 -8.64 -13.18
C ALA A 212 4.51 -10.09 -12.87
N ILE A 213 4.55 -10.95 -13.90
CA ILE A 213 4.98 -12.36 -13.75
C ILE A 213 6.41 -12.44 -13.18
N LYS A 214 7.34 -11.63 -13.68
CA LYS A 214 8.74 -11.63 -13.19
C LYS A 214 8.84 -11.11 -11.76
N SER A 215 8.12 -10.03 -11.45
CA SER A 215 8.06 -9.45 -10.12
C SER A 215 7.48 -10.43 -9.11
N ALA A 216 6.37 -11.09 -9.44
CA ALA A 216 5.75 -12.09 -8.58
C ALA A 216 6.67 -13.31 -8.37
N ALA A 217 7.29 -13.83 -9.42
CA ALA A 217 8.22 -14.95 -9.30
C ALA A 217 9.40 -14.60 -8.36
N ARG A 218 9.92 -13.38 -8.45
CA ARG A 218 10.96 -12.88 -7.55
C ARG A 218 10.47 -12.78 -6.11
N LEU A 219 9.28 -12.21 -5.87
CA LEU A 219 8.70 -12.09 -4.53
C LEU A 219 8.43 -13.44 -3.90
N MET A 220 7.88 -14.40 -4.65
CA MET A 220 7.62 -15.75 -4.17
C MET A 220 8.91 -16.51 -3.81
N ALA A 221 9.96 -16.38 -4.64
CA ALA A 221 11.28 -16.96 -4.33
C ALA A 221 11.89 -16.34 -3.07
N LEU A 222 11.73 -15.03 -2.87
CA LEU A 222 12.17 -14.35 -1.66
C LEU A 222 11.38 -14.83 -0.43
N ALA A 223 10.05 -14.93 -0.55
CA ALA A 223 9.21 -15.41 0.54
C ALA A 223 9.58 -16.84 0.98
N GLU A 224 9.88 -17.72 0.02
CA GLU A 224 10.35 -19.08 0.30
C GLU A 224 11.73 -19.07 0.99
N ALA A 225 12.67 -18.30 0.46
CA ALA A 225 14.04 -18.24 1.01
C ALA A 225 14.08 -17.68 2.44
N GLU A 226 13.23 -16.71 2.75
CA GLU A 226 13.13 -16.07 4.07
C GLU A 226 12.14 -16.78 5.00
N ASN A 227 11.37 -17.77 4.52
CA ASN A 227 10.21 -18.34 5.21
C ASN A 227 9.25 -17.22 5.69
N ALA A 228 8.96 -16.27 4.81
CA ALA A 228 8.22 -15.07 5.15
C ALA A 228 6.72 -15.32 5.20
N PHE A 229 6.06 -14.70 6.17
CA PHE A 229 4.60 -14.53 6.17
C PHE A 229 4.23 -13.50 5.09
N ILE A 230 3.45 -13.92 4.09
CA ILE A 230 3.05 -13.03 3.00
C ILE A 230 1.74 -12.34 3.37
N ILE A 231 1.69 -11.02 3.23
CA ILE A 231 0.46 -10.23 3.23
C ILE A 231 0.23 -9.75 1.80
N TYR A 232 -0.84 -10.27 1.18
CA TYR A 232 -1.25 -9.92 -0.17
C TYR A 232 -1.99 -8.58 -0.19
N GLY A 233 -2.00 -7.89 -1.35
CA GLY A 233 -2.64 -6.58 -1.48
C GLY A 233 -4.13 -6.63 -1.21
N HIS A 234 -4.86 -7.56 -1.83
CA HIS A 234 -6.32 -7.60 -1.86
C HIS A 234 -6.89 -9.02 -1.85
N ASP A 235 -6.30 -9.94 -1.09
CA ASP A 235 -6.83 -11.31 -1.01
C ASP A 235 -8.06 -11.36 -0.11
N PRO A 236 -9.27 -11.68 -0.63
CA PRO A 236 -10.49 -11.72 0.16
C PRO A 236 -10.44 -12.73 1.32
N GLN A 237 -9.80 -13.88 1.13
CA GLN A 237 -9.71 -14.91 2.17
C GLN A 237 -8.80 -14.47 3.30
N GLN A 238 -7.63 -13.92 2.95
CA GLN A 238 -6.70 -13.40 3.93
C GLN A 238 -7.28 -12.18 4.65
N TRP A 239 -8.08 -11.33 3.96
CA TRP A 239 -8.71 -10.16 4.57
C TRP A 239 -9.60 -10.50 5.76
N ASP A 240 -10.31 -11.62 5.71
CA ASP A 240 -11.18 -12.07 6.80
C ASP A 240 -10.38 -12.58 8.02
N GLU A 241 -9.16 -13.07 7.79
CA GLU A 241 -8.33 -13.74 8.81
C GLU A 241 -7.23 -12.85 9.39
N ILE A 242 -6.76 -11.83 8.61
CA ILE A 242 -5.63 -10.99 8.97
C ILE A 242 -5.95 -10.11 10.18
N LYS A 243 -4.98 -9.98 11.09
CA LYS A 243 -5.10 -9.05 12.21
C LYS A 243 -5.09 -7.61 11.70
N LYS A 244 -6.15 -6.86 12.01
CA LYS A 244 -6.27 -5.44 11.67
C LYS A 244 -6.14 -4.57 12.92
N ALA A 245 -5.82 -3.29 12.75
CA ALA A 245 -5.76 -2.31 13.82
C ALA A 245 -7.01 -2.40 14.76
N PRO A 246 -6.82 -2.38 16.10
CA PRO A 246 -5.59 -2.05 16.84
C PRO A 246 -4.60 -3.21 17.04
N HIS A 247 -4.89 -4.42 16.55
CA HIS A 247 -4.01 -5.57 16.69
C HIS A 247 -2.78 -5.45 15.79
N THR A 248 -1.65 -5.94 16.27
CA THR A 248 -0.36 -5.87 15.57
C THR A 248 0.28 -7.24 15.42
N TYR A 249 1.15 -7.36 14.44
CA TYR A 249 2.19 -8.37 14.33
C TYR A 249 3.45 -7.83 14.99
N ILE A 250 4.15 -8.66 15.76
CA ILE A 250 5.36 -8.31 16.52
C ILE A 250 6.53 -9.17 16.09
#